data_9f0e56e4dcd52d66589df931f701846c
#
_entry.id   9f0e56e4dcd52d66589df931f701846c
#
_cell.length_a   1.000
_cell.length_b   1.000
_cell.length_c   1.000
_cell.angle_alpha   90.00
_cell.angle_beta   90.00
_cell.angle_gamma   90.00
#
_symmetry.space_group_name_H-M   'P 1'
#
loop_
_entity.id
_entity.type
_entity.pdbx_description
1 polymer ?
#
loop_
_entity_poly.entity_id
_entity_poly.type
_entity_poly.pdbx_seq_one_letter_code
_entity_poly.pdbx_strand_id
1 'polypeptide(L)'
;YKRQDIESINTTKMKINKTNAARLLDKAKIAYELIPYEVEENDLSAIHVADSLGENIEQVFKTLVLHGDKNGHFVCVIPGEHEVDLKLAAKASGNKKCDLIPMKELLPLTGYIRGGCTPIGMKKPFPTYIHESCLNYPYIYISAGQRGLQLKLDPNDLIKEVHAEVCILFHD
;
A
#
# COMPACT_ATOMS: atom_id res chain seq x y z
N TYR A 1 0.25 32.52 -8.92
CA TYR A 1 1.31 31.96 -8.10
C TYR A 1 2.64 32.17 -8.81
N LYS A 2 3.57 32.71 -8.10
CA LYS A 2 4.87 33.03 -8.68
C LYS A 2 5.72 31.77 -8.77
N ARG A 3 6.48 31.68 -9.87
CA ARG A 3 7.36 30.53 -10.10
C ARG A 3 8.32 30.31 -8.94
N GLN A 4 8.85 31.38 -8.36
CA GLN A 4 9.77 31.30 -7.24
C GLN A 4 9.12 30.67 -6.00
N ASP A 5 7.86 31.00 -5.74
CA ASP A 5 7.12 30.44 -4.62
C ASP A 5 6.86 28.95 -4.86
N ILE A 6 6.53 28.59 -6.10
CA ILE A 6 6.35 27.19 -6.50
C ILE A 6 7.65 26.41 -6.31
N GLU A 7 8.77 26.97 -6.76
CA GLU A 7 10.07 26.34 -6.61
C GLU A 7 10.47 26.18 -5.15
N SER A 8 10.19 27.18 -4.31
CA SER A 8 10.45 27.11 -2.87
C SER A 8 9.66 25.99 -2.22
N ILE A 9 8.37 25.86 -2.55
CA ILE A 9 7.52 24.79 -2.05
C ILE A 9 8.02 23.43 -2.54
N ASN A 10 8.36 23.34 -3.82
CA ASN A 10 8.88 22.10 -4.39
C ASN A 10 10.21 21.70 -3.76
N THR A 11 11.09 22.67 -3.51
CA THR A 11 12.35 22.43 -2.83
C THR A 11 12.12 21.89 -1.41
N THR A 12 11.15 22.45 -0.70
CA THR A 12 10.77 21.95 0.63
C THR A 12 10.25 20.52 0.56
N LYS A 13 9.41 20.22 -0.43
CA LYS A 13 8.91 18.86 -0.66
C LYS A 13 10.04 17.92 -1.05
N MET A 14 11.01 18.38 -1.83
CA MET A 14 12.16 17.58 -2.27
C MET A 14 13.10 17.24 -1.12
N LYS A 15 13.00 17.92 0.03
CA LYS A 15 13.74 17.56 1.25
C LYS A 15 13.18 16.30 1.91
N ILE A 16 12.00 15.85 1.50
CA ILE A 16 11.47 14.56 1.93
C ILE A 16 12.38 13.49 1.32
N ASN A 17 13.06 12.74 2.17
CA ASN A 17 13.91 11.66 1.71
C ASN A 17 13.06 10.57 1.07
N LYS A 18 13.52 10.06 -0.06
CA LYS A 18 12.87 8.94 -0.70
C LYS A 18 12.95 7.73 0.22
N THR A 19 11.84 7.02 0.32
CA THR A 19 11.77 5.78 1.06
C THR A 19 12.47 4.66 0.27
N ASN A 20 12.75 3.55 0.94
CA ASN A 20 13.29 2.38 0.26
C ASN A 20 12.34 1.89 -0.83
N ALA A 21 11.03 1.92 -0.58
CA ALA A 21 10.03 1.55 -1.58
C ALA A 21 10.14 2.42 -2.84
N ALA A 22 10.25 3.74 -2.68
CA ALA A 22 10.40 4.65 -3.80
C ALA A 22 11.70 4.38 -4.58
N ARG A 23 12.79 4.12 -3.87
CA ARG A 23 14.08 3.79 -4.52
C ARG A 23 14.00 2.49 -5.32
N LEU A 24 13.25 1.51 -4.84
CA LEU A 24 13.06 0.28 -5.59
C LEU A 24 12.26 0.52 -6.87
N LEU A 25 11.28 1.41 -6.84
CA LEU A 25 10.55 1.80 -8.05
C LEU A 25 11.46 2.54 -9.03
N ASP A 26 12.33 3.44 -8.53
CA ASP A 26 13.31 4.11 -9.38
C ASP A 26 14.21 3.10 -10.08
N LYS A 27 14.71 2.12 -9.34
CA LYS A 27 15.57 1.06 -9.87
C LYS A 27 14.85 0.24 -10.94
N ALA A 28 13.57 -0.01 -10.75
CA ALA A 28 12.74 -0.74 -11.71
C ALA A 28 12.27 0.14 -12.88
N LYS A 29 12.59 1.43 -12.87
CA LYS A 29 12.18 2.42 -13.86
C LYS A 29 10.67 2.56 -13.95
N ILE A 30 10.00 2.48 -12.82
CA ILE A 30 8.56 2.65 -12.69
C ILE A 30 8.25 4.09 -12.34
N ALA A 31 7.34 4.71 -13.09
CA ALA A 31 6.89 6.07 -12.81
C ALA A 31 5.96 6.06 -11.58
N TYR A 32 6.13 7.03 -10.72
CA TYR A 32 5.30 7.22 -9.54
C TYR A 32 5.40 8.67 -9.07
N GLU A 33 4.48 9.05 -8.18
CA GLU A 33 4.56 10.33 -7.49
C GLU A 33 4.55 10.06 -5.98
N LEU A 34 5.38 10.78 -5.24
CA LEU A 34 5.35 10.79 -3.78
C LEU A 34 4.42 11.90 -3.34
N ILE A 35 3.37 11.55 -2.59
CA ILE A 35 2.35 12.50 -2.17
C ILE A 35 2.35 12.57 -0.63
N PRO A 36 2.82 13.67 -0.05
CA PRO A 36 2.77 13.84 1.40
C PRO A 36 1.35 14.18 1.86
N TYR A 37 1.02 13.75 3.05
CA TYR A 37 -0.24 14.09 3.70
C TYR A 37 0.00 14.29 5.20
N GLU A 38 -0.90 15.02 5.85
CA GLU A 38 -0.81 15.25 7.27
C GLU A 38 -1.23 14.02 8.05
N VAL A 39 -0.34 13.55 8.93
CA VAL A 39 -0.60 12.38 9.76
C VAL A 39 -1.48 12.76 10.95
N GLU A 40 -2.54 11.98 11.16
CA GLU A 40 -3.36 12.06 12.35
C GLU A 40 -3.12 10.79 13.16
N GLU A 41 -2.38 10.89 14.27
CA GLU A 41 -2.00 9.72 15.08
C GLU A 41 -3.21 8.94 15.62
N ASN A 42 -4.33 9.62 15.80
CA ASN A 42 -5.56 8.99 16.30
C ASN A 42 -6.42 8.40 15.19
N ASP A 43 -6.05 8.62 13.94
CA ASP A 43 -6.80 8.09 12.79
C ASP A 43 -5.85 7.75 11.64
N LEU A 44 -5.37 6.52 11.66
CA LEU A 44 -4.47 6.00 10.62
C LEU A 44 -5.24 5.33 9.48
N SER A 45 -6.56 5.51 9.42
CA SER A 45 -7.40 4.87 8.42
C SER A 45 -7.15 5.40 7.01
N ALA A 46 -7.46 4.56 6.02
CA ALA A 46 -7.40 4.97 4.62
C ALA A 46 -8.41 6.07 4.30
N ILE A 47 -9.52 6.13 5.04
CA ILE A 47 -10.53 7.19 4.88
C ILE A 47 -9.89 8.55 5.19
N HIS A 48 -9.16 8.64 6.30
CA HIS A 48 -8.43 9.87 6.64
C HIS A 48 -7.40 10.23 5.57
N VAL A 49 -6.65 9.23 5.09
CA VAL A 49 -5.65 9.45 4.03
C VAL A 49 -6.32 9.99 2.77
N ALA A 50 -7.41 9.37 2.33
CA ALA A 50 -8.15 9.81 1.15
C ALA A 50 -8.67 11.24 1.31
N ASP A 51 -9.23 11.56 2.47
CA ASP A 51 -9.72 12.91 2.77
C ASP A 51 -8.57 13.93 2.73
N SER A 52 -7.45 13.59 3.34
CA SER A 52 -6.27 14.47 3.36
C SER A 52 -5.70 14.72 1.98
N LEU A 53 -5.77 13.72 1.10
CA LEU A 53 -5.29 13.84 -0.27
C LEU A 53 -6.33 14.49 -1.20
N GLY A 54 -7.60 14.54 -0.78
CA GLY A 54 -8.69 14.97 -1.65
C GLY A 54 -8.98 13.96 -2.75
N GLU A 55 -8.74 12.67 -2.49
CA GLU A 55 -8.83 11.62 -3.50
C GLU A 55 -9.96 10.63 -3.22
N ASN A 56 -10.34 9.88 -4.26
CA ASN A 56 -11.36 8.84 -4.17
C ASN A 56 -10.89 7.70 -3.26
N ILE A 57 -11.64 7.43 -2.21
CA ILE A 57 -11.31 6.38 -1.24
C ILE A 57 -11.13 5.00 -1.91
N GLU A 58 -11.87 4.72 -2.98
CA GLU A 58 -11.75 3.45 -3.71
C GLU A 58 -10.39 3.27 -4.39
N GLN A 59 -9.63 4.35 -4.55
CA GLN A 59 -8.28 4.30 -5.12
C GLN A 59 -7.18 4.30 -4.07
N VAL A 60 -7.54 4.43 -2.79
CA VAL A 60 -6.56 4.41 -1.69
C VAL A 60 -6.53 3.01 -1.09
N PHE A 61 -5.48 2.27 -1.38
CA PHE A 61 -5.33 0.87 -0.98
C PHE A 61 -4.52 0.75 0.30
N LYS A 62 -4.87 -0.23 1.11
CA LYS A 62 -4.12 -0.60 2.32
C LYS A 62 -3.47 -1.97 2.13
N THR A 63 -2.39 -2.19 2.86
CA THR A 63 -1.62 -3.43 2.82
C THR A 63 -1.81 -4.19 4.12
N LEU A 64 -2.31 -5.41 4.02
CA LEU A 64 -2.59 -6.28 5.16
C LEU A 64 -1.68 -7.50 5.08
N VAL A 65 -1.20 -7.95 6.24
CA VAL A 65 -0.41 -9.18 6.35
C VAL A 65 -1.24 -10.22 7.07
N LEU A 66 -1.32 -11.39 6.48
CA LEU A 66 -2.12 -12.50 6.99
C LEU A 66 -1.23 -13.73 7.18
N HIS A 67 -1.72 -14.67 7.96
CA HIS A 67 -1.06 -15.95 8.17
C HIS A 67 -2.05 -17.07 7.85
N GLY A 68 -1.65 -17.96 6.96
CA GLY A 68 -2.45 -19.11 6.56
C GLY A 68 -2.01 -20.39 7.26
N ASP A 69 -2.91 -21.34 7.36
CA ASP A 69 -2.66 -22.61 8.05
C ASP A 69 -1.73 -23.55 7.29
N LYS A 70 -1.60 -23.37 5.97
CA LYS A 70 -0.76 -24.24 5.14
C LYS A 70 0.48 -23.56 4.58
N ASN A 71 0.31 -22.35 4.05
CA ASN A 71 1.34 -21.67 3.27
C ASN A 71 1.99 -20.48 3.99
N GLY A 72 1.72 -20.29 5.27
CA GLY A 72 2.37 -19.26 6.05
C GLY A 72 1.88 -17.84 5.75
N HIS A 73 2.78 -16.89 5.85
CA HIS A 73 2.45 -15.46 5.70
C HIS A 73 2.24 -15.06 4.24
N PHE A 74 1.29 -14.18 4.02
CA PHE A 74 1.04 -13.57 2.71
C PHE A 74 0.43 -12.18 2.90
N VAL A 75 0.37 -11.42 1.80
CA VAL A 75 -0.03 -10.02 1.81
C VAL A 75 -1.26 -9.83 0.96
N CYS A 76 -2.22 -9.04 1.44
CA CYS A 76 -3.39 -8.62 0.68
C CYS A 76 -3.41 -7.10 0.59
N VAL A 77 -3.62 -6.59 -0.63
CA VAL A 77 -3.71 -5.16 -0.91
C VAL A 77 -5.11 -4.88 -1.41
N ILE A 78 -5.88 -4.10 -0.65
CA ILE A 78 -7.29 -3.86 -0.92
C ILE A 78 -7.65 -2.38 -0.72
N PRO A 79 -8.75 -1.90 -1.36
CA PRO A 79 -9.25 -0.56 -1.05
C PRO A 79 -9.47 -0.39 0.44
N GLY A 80 -9.01 0.72 1.00
CA GLY A 80 -8.84 0.85 2.43
C GLY A 80 -10.10 0.92 3.26
N GLU A 81 -11.27 1.21 2.66
CA GLU A 81 -12.53 1.24 3.39
C GLU A 81 -13.18 -0.15 3.52
N HIS A 82 -12.66 -1.14 2.79
CA HIS A 82 -13.22 -2.48 2.82
C HIS A 82 -12.44 -3.38 3.78
N GLU A 83 -13.12 -4.41 4.25
CA GLU A 83 -12.51 -5.46 5.06
C GLU A 83 -12.17 -6.65 4.16
N VAL A 84 -11.02 -7.27 4.38
CA VAL A 84 -10.67 -8.47 3.63
C VAL A 84 -11.59 -9.62 4.07
N ASP A 85 -12.12 -10.36 3.09
CA ASP A 85 -12.86 -11.59 3.36
C ASP A 85 -11.87 -12.71 3.58
N LEU A 86 -11.81 -13.24 4.81
CA LEU A 86 -10.80 -14.24 5.17
C LEU A 86 -10.97 -15.54 4.39
N LYS A 87 -12.18 -15.90 3.98
CA LYS A 87 -12.40 -17.09 3.17
C LYS A 87 -11.84 -16.90 1.76
N LEU A 88 -12.06 -15.73 1.18
CA LEU A 88 -11.51 -15.41 -0.14
C LEU A 88 -10.00 -15.31 -0.10
N ALA A 89 -9.44 -14.72 0.94
CA ALA A 89 -7.99 -14.62 1.12
C ALA A 89 -7.35 -16.00 1.28
N ALA A 90 -7.97 -16.88 2.06
CA ALA A 90 -7.49 -18.25 2.23
C ALA A 90 -7.50 -18.98 0.89
N LYS A 91 -8.59 -18.88 0.14
CA LYS A 91 -8.73 -19.51 -1.18
C LYS A 91 -7.65 -19.01 -2.14
N ALA A 92 -7.46 -17.68 -2.22
CA ALA A 92 -6.46 -17.09 -3.11
C ALA A 92 -5.06 -17.56 -2.79
N SER A 93 -4.73 -17.71 -1.52
CA SER A 93 -3.39 -18.06 -1.03
C SER A 93 -3.15 -19.57 -0.91
N GLY A 94 -4.13 -20.39 -1.28
CA GLY A 94 -4.00 -21.84 -1.18
C GLY A 94 -4.05 -22.38 0.23
N ASN A 95 -4.65 -21.62 1.15
CA ASN A 95 -4.85 -22.02 2.55
C ASN A 95 -6.28 -22.48 2.75
N LYS A 96 -6.50 -23.27 3.79
CA LYS A 96 -7.83 -23.68 4.20
C LYS A 96 -8.48 -22.56 5.02
N LYS A 97 -7.70 -21.92 5.87
CA LYS A 97 -8.10 -20.78 6.67
C LYS A 97 -6.93 -19.86 6.93
N CYS A 98 -7.21 -18.61 7.23
CA CYS A 98 -6.18 -17.61 7.53
C CYS A 98 -6.73 -16.54 8.47
N ASP A 99 -5.84 -15.78 9.07
CA ASP A 99 -6.16 -14.66 9.95
C ASP A 99 -5.19 -13.52 9.73
N LEU A 100 -5.62 -12.30 10.07
CA LEU A 100 -4.70 -11.17 10.14
C LEU A 100 -3.68 -11.42 11.25
N ILE A 101 -2.43 -11.07 11.02
CA ILE A 101 -1.40 -11.21 12.05
C ILE A 101 -1.65 -10.23 13.20
N PRO A 102 -1.19 -10.56 14.42
CA PRO A 102 -1.20 -9.59 15.51
C PRO A 102 -0.34 -8.38 15.15
N MET A 103 -0.80 -7.19 15.54
CA MET A 103 -0.12 -5.92 15.21
C MET A 103 1.36 -5.91 15.62
N LYS A 104 1.70 -6.52 16.75
CA LYS A 104 3.08 -6.58 17.27
C LYS A 104 4.03 -7.34 16.36
N GLU A 105 3.51 -8.17 15.43
CA GLU A 105 4.33 -8.95 14.51
C GLU A 105 4.64 -8.20 13.22
N LEU A 106 3.93 -7.10 12.94
CA LEU A 106 4.05 -6.42 11.66
C LEU A 106 5.46 -5.90 11.40
N LEU A 107 6.03 -5.16 12.34
CA LEU A 107 7.37 -4.59 12.18
C LEU A 107 8.46 -5.66 12.05
N PRO A 108 8.51 -6.69 12.93
CA PRO A 108 9.52 -7.75 12.78
C PRO A 108 9.42 -8.49 11.46
N LEU A 109 8.22 -8.73 10.94
CA LEU A 109 8.02 -9.46 9.68
C LEU A 109 8.30 -8.63 8.44
N THR A 110 7.84 -7.38 8.42
CA THR A 110 7.84 -6.59 7.20
C THR A 110 8.86 -5.46 7.17
N GLY A 111 9.24 -4.95 8.33
CA GLY A 111 10.04 -3.73 8.44
C GLY A 111 9.19 -2.47 8.46
N TYR A 112 7.88 -2.60 8.40
CA TYR A 112 6.94 -1.47 8.37
C TYR A 112 6.03 -1.46 9.59
N ILE A 113 5.48 -0.28 9.89
CA ILE A 113 4.53 -0.11 10.99
C ILE A 113 3.14 0.16 10.43
N ARG A 114 2.12 0.04 11.28
CA ARG A 114 0.74 0.35 10.90
C ARG A 114 0.66 1.79 10.37
N GLY A 115 -0.06 1.97 9.27
CA GLY A 115 -0.17 3.27 8.60
C GLY A 115 0.98 3.56 7.65
N GLY A 116 2.03 2.76 7.67
CA GLY A 116 3.18 2.89 6.77
C GLY A 116 3.55 1.60 6.07
N CYS A 117 2.69 0.59 6.10
CA CYS A 117 2.97 -0.70 5.47
C CYS A 117 2.69 -0.66 3.97
N THR A 118 3.62 -1.17 3.19
CA THR A 118 3.51 -1.26 1.72
C THR A 118 4.01 -2.63 1.26
N PRO A 119 3.48 -3.18 0.15
CA PRO A 119 3.97 -4.46 -0.35
C PRO A 119 5.37 -4.37 -0.97
N ILE A 120 5.86 -3.15 -1.22
CA ILE A 120 7.15 -2.93 -1.86
C ILE A 120 8.26 -2.93 -0.81
N GLY A 121 9.28 -3.76 -1.02
CA GLY A 121 10.48 -3.71 -0.17
C GLY A 121 10.32 -4.28 1.23
N MET A 122 9.40 -5.21 1.45
CA MET A 122 9.30 -5.93 2.71
C MET A 122 10.56 -6.74 2.97
N LYS A 123 10.86 -6.99 4.25
CA LYS A 123 12.05 -7.79 4.64
C LYS A 123 12.12 -9.12 3.94
N LYS A 124 10.96 -9.73 3.64
CA LYS A 124 10.85 -10.98 2.89
C LYS A 124 9.86 -10.80 1.75
N PRO A 125 10.07 -11.46 0.60
CA PRO A 125 9.15 -11.39 -0.53
C PRO A 125 7.95 -12.32 -0.29
N PHE A 126 7.01 -11.90 0.55
CA PHE A 126 5.79 -12.67 0.80
C PHE A 126 4.91 -12.75 -0.45
N PRO A 127 4.21 -13.86 -0.68
CA PRO A 127 3.18 -13.92 -1.71
C PRO A 127 2.20 -12.77 -1.52
N THR A 128 1.87 -12.07 -2.59
CA THR A 128 1.06 -10.86 -2.54
C THR A 128 -0.15 -10.99 -3.46
N TYR A 129 -1.31 -10.60 -2.95
CA TYR A 129 -2.59 -10.64 -3.66
C TYR A 129 -3.19 -9.25 -3.63
N ILE A 130 -3.72 -8.80 -4.77
CA ILE A 130 -4.33 -7.47 -4.87
C ILE A 130 -5.75 -7.59 -5.40
N HIS A 131 -6.66 -6.84 -4.78
CA HIS A 131 -8.07 -6.87 -5.21
C HIS A 131 -8.23 -6.32 -6.61
N GLU A 132 -9.05 -7.00 -7.41
CA GLU A 132 -9.20 -6.72 -8.84
C GLU A 132 -9.68 -5.31 -9.17
N SER A 133 -10.34 -4.62 -8.23
CA SER A 133 -10.81 -3.26 -8.45
C SER A 133 -9.70 -2.27 -8.80
N CYS A 134 -8.44 -2.61 -8.49
CA CYS A 134 -7.32 -1.75 -8.83
C CYS A 134 -7.23 -1.50 -10.34
N LEU A 135 -7.67 -2.45 -11.14
CA LEU A 135 -7.62 -2.36 -12.60
C LEU A 135 -8.68 -1.41 -13.18
N ASN A 136 -9.61 -0.95 -12.36
CA ASN A 136 -10.64 0.00 -12.79
C ASN A 136 -10.12 1.43 -12.88
N TYR A 137 -8.88 1.68 -12.43
CA TYR A 137 -8.33 3.02 -12.32
C TYR A 137 -6.98 3.13 -13.02
N PRO A 138 -6.66 4.31 -13.57
CA PRO A 138 -5.34 4.52 -14.19
C PRO A 138 -4.22 4.59 -13.16
N TYR A 139 -4.55 4.91 -11.91
CA TYR A 139 -3.59 4.93 -10.80
C TYR A 139 -4.29 4.63 -9.48
N ILE A 140 -3.51 4.15 -8.53
CA ILE A 140 -3.94 3.92 -7.15
C ILE A 140 -2.93 4.57 -6.20
N TYR A 141 -3.33 4.70 -4.94
CA TYR A 141 -2.47 5.19 -3.86
C TYR A 141 -2.19 4.05 -2.91
N ILE A 142 -0.92 3.90 -2.53
CA ILE A 142 -0.50 2.98 -1.47
C ILE A 142 0.50 3.69 -0.58
N SER A 143 0.73 3.17 0.62
CA SER A 143 1.78 3.72 1.49
C SER A 143 3.13 3.67 0.79
N ALA A 144 3.93 4.71 0.98
CA ALA A 144 5.30 4.76 0.49
C ALA A 144 6.30 4.09 1.44
N GLY A 145 5.83 3.52 2.55
CA GLY A 145 6.67 2.85 3.54
C GLY A 145 6.82 3.62 4.84
N GLN A 146 6.11 4.72 4.99
CA GLN A 146 6.08 5.49 6.24
C GLN A 146 4.77 6.27 6.31
N ARG A 147 4.36 6.61 7.53
CA ARG A 147 3.20 7.47 7.74
C ARG A 147 3.46 8.84 7.11
N GLY A 148 2.41 9.45 6.55
CA GLY A 148 2.50 10.78 5.98
C GLY A 148 2.98 10.84 4.54
N LEU A 149 3.17 9.68 3.90
CA LEU A 149 3.68 9.64 2.53
C LEU A 149 3.02 8.51 1.76
N GLN A 150 2.40 8.85 0.63
CA GLN A 150 1.77 7.89 -0.27
C GLN A 150 2.52 7.82 -1.60
N LEU A 151 2.44 6.68 -2.23
CA LEU A 151 2.85 6.48 -3.61
C LEU A 151 1.60 6.49 -4.48
N LYS A 152 1.63 7.28 -5.55
CA LYS A 152 0.62 7.27 -6.60
C LYS A 152 1.26 6.62 -7.82
N LEU A 153 0.70 5.50 -8.27
CA LEU A 153 1.29 4.77 -9.40
C LEU A 153 0.24 3.95 -10.13
N ASP A 154 0.61 3.53 -11.34
CA ASP A 154 -0.21 2.63 -12.15
C ASP A 154 -0.28 1.26 -11.45
N PRO A 155 -1.47 0.72 -11.22
CA PRO A 155 -1.62 -0.59 -10.56
C PRO A 155 -0.94 -1.73 -11.33
N ASN A 156 -0.87 -1.65 -12.65
CA ASN A 156 -0.19 -2.69 -13.44
C ASN A 156 1.29 -2.74 -13.14
N ASP A 157 1.91 -1.58 -12.92
CA ASP A 157 3.32 -1.51 -12.54
C ASP A 157 3.55 -2.08 -11.15
N LEU A 158 2.65 -1.80 -10.20
CA LEU A 158 2.73 -2.37 -8.87
C LEU A 158 2.61 -3.88 -8.90
N ILE A 159 1.61 -4.40 -9.61
CA ILE A 159 1.38 -5.83 -9.76
C ILE A 159 2.64 -6.52 -10.26
N LYS A 160 3.28 -5.94 -11.27
CA LYS A 160 4.50 -6.48 -11.86
C LYS A 160 5.67 -6.43 -10.88
N GLU A 161 5.85 -5.31 -10.20
CA GLU A 161 6.99 -5.11 -9.29
C GLU A 161 6.96 -6.09 -8.11
N VAL A 162 5.79 -6.30 -7.50
CA VAL A 162 5.67 -7.16 -6.33
C VAL A 162 5.20 -8.58 -6.67
N HIS A 163 5.06 -8.88 -7.95
CA HIS A 163 4.56 -10.17 -8.44
C HIS A 163 3.21 -10.53 -7.82
N ALA A 164 2.32 -9.53 -7.74
CA ALA A 164 1.01 -9.73 -7.14
C ALA A 164 0.09 -10.55 -8.05
N GLU A 165 -0.74 -11.36 -7.43
CA GLU A 165 -1.83 -12.03 -8.11
C GLU A 165 -3.11 -11.22 -7.92
N VAL A 166 -3.80 -10.92 -9.04
CA VAL A 166 -5.05 -10.17 -9.02
C VAL A 166 -6.19 -11.14 -8.73
N CYS A 167 -7.01 -10.83 -7.74
CA CYS A 167 -8.09 -11.72 -7.33
C CYS A 167 -9.18 -10.95 -6.58
N ILE A 168 -10.23 -11.66 -6.19
CA ILE A 168 -11.32 -11.09 -5.39
C ILE A 168 -10.99 -11.34 -3.92
N LEU A 169 -10.89 -10.27 -3.13
CA LEU A 169 -10.54 -10.35 -1.70
C LEU A 169 -11.68 -9.90 -0.78
N PHE A 170 -12.74 -9.38 -1.36
CA PHE A 170 -13.98 -9.05 -0.65
C PHE A 170 -15.12 -8.97 -1.67
N HIS A 171 -16.34 -9.03 -1.18
CA HIS A 171 -17.53 -8.83 -2.01
C HIS A 171 -18.13 -7.46 -1.69
N ASP A 172 -18.60 -6.81 -2.72
CA ASP A 172 -19.30 -5.53 -2.58
C ASP A 172 -20.67 -5.69 -1.89
#